data_ed06c32fdd88fcd16beaca98ce273d1e
#
_entry.id   ed06c32fdd88fcd16beaca98ce273d1e
#
_cell.length_a   1.000
_cell.length_b   1.000
_cell.length_c   1.000
_cell.angle_alpha   90.00
_cell.angle_beta   90.00
_cell.angle_gamma   90.00
#
_symmetry.space_group_name_H-M   'P 1'
#
loop_
_entity.id
_entity.type
_entity.pdbx_description
1 polymer ?
#
loop_
_entity_poly.entity_id
_entity_poly.type
_entity_poly.pdbx_seq_one_letter_code
_entity_poly.pdbx_strand_id
1 'polypeptide(L)'
;MTTQNPATISGNASDNIKTFLVDPQLSFNTLVEGNFTTTFAQCIVEKIYISEVSLVQNVIEPLMQESRVVCTMQVAEDMINGMGNLHGGCSALLVDLCSTLAMVALQMHITGKPTVTVSQAMNLSFHAPAGLGENLRIINTSMSIGTRVVSAKTEIWSATHHRMLVSGVHLKMTPTRKTIKL
;
A
#
# COMPACT_ATOMS: atom_id res chain seq x y z
N MET A 1 -11.02 -8.04 -14.18
CA MET A 1 -10.08 -7.99 -13.04
C MET A 1 -9.69 -9.40 -12.69
N THR A 2 -8.42 -9.74 -12.78
CA THR A 2 -7.91 -11.00 -12.21
C THR A 2 -7.84 -10.80 -10.69
N THR A 3 -8.86 -11.26 -9.98
CA THR A 3 -8.84 -11.27 -8.52
C THR A 3 -7.73 -12.22 -8.07
N GLN A 4 -6.73 -11.68 -7.39
CA GLN A 4 -5.67 -12.50 -6.81
C GLN A 4 -6.28 -13.48 -5.80
N ASN A 5 -5.85 -14.76 -5.81
CA ASN A 5 -6.29 -15.73 -4.83
C ASN A 5 -5.60 -15.47 -3.47
N PRO A 6 -6.35 -15.14 -2.40
CA PRO A 6 -5.76 -14.87 -1.08
C PRO A 6 -4.88 -16.01 -0.53
N ALA A 7 -5.19 -17.25 -0.90
CA ALA A 7 -4.42 -18.43 -0.46
C ALA A 7 -2.98 -18.47 -1.02
N THR A 8 -2.67 -17.68 -2.06
CA THR A 8 -1.30 -17.58 -2.61
C THR A 8 -0.43 -16.57 -1.87
N ILE A 9 -1.00 -15.80 -0.93
CA ILE A 9 -0.29 -14.77 -0.18
C ILE A 9 0.42 -15.42 1.01
N SER A 10 1.74 -15.27 1.06
CA SER A 10 2.55 -15.72 2.20
C SER A 10 2.33 -14.85 3.44
N GLY A 11 2.97 -15.26 4.56
CA GLY A 11 2.90 -14.52 5.83
C GLY A 11 1.79 -15.02 6.76
N ASN A 12 1.86 -14.55 8.01
CA ASN A 12 1.06 -15.05 9.13
C ASN A 12 -0.23 -14.26 9.40
N ALA A 13 -0.58 -13.27 8.56
CA ALA A 13 -1.85 -12.58 8.69
C ALA A 13 -3.03 -13.55 8.45
N SER A 14 -4.17 -13.30 9.11
CA SER A 14 -5.36 -14.12 8.95
C SER A 14 -5.92 -14.06 7.53
N ASP A 15 -6.62 -15.11 7.12
CA ASP A 15 -7.24 -15.19 5.79
C ASP A 15 -8.23 -14.04 5.56
N ASN A 16 -8.92 -13.58 6.60
CA ASN A 16 -9.82 -12.44 6.52
C ASN A 16 -9.07 -11.16 6.10
N ILE A 17 -7.89 -10.89 6.67
CA ILE A 17 -7.05 -9.75 6.29
C ILE A 17 -6.56 -9.90 4.84
N LYS A 18 -6.04 -11.07 4.49
CA LYS A 18 -5.55 -11.34 3.13
C LYS A 18 -6.66 -11.18 2.09
N THR A 19 -7.84 -11.74 2.34
CA THR A 19 -9.01 -11.62 1.46
C THR A 19 -9.45 -10.16 1.29
N PHE A 20 -9.44 -9.38 2.37
CA PHE A 20 -9.79 -7.97 2.29
C PHE A 20 -8.79 -7.17 1.44
N LEU A 21 -7.49 -7.43 1.56
CA LEU A 21 -6.46 -6.66 0.88
C LEU A 21 -6.34 -6.95 -0.63
N VAL A 22 -6.72 -8.15 -1.10
CA VAL A 22 -6.66 -8.50 -2.53
C VAL A 22 -7.76 -7.85 -3.37
N ASP A 23 -8.78 -7.31 -2.74
CA ASP A 23 -9.83 -6.56 -3.43
C ASP A 23 -9.85 -5.10 -2.92
N PRO A 24 -8.96 -4.24 -3.44
CA PRO A 24 -8.94 -2.84 -3.05
C PRO A 24 -10.24 -2.12 -3.41
N GLN A 25 -10.96 -2.56 -4.45
CA GLN A 25 -12.24 -1.95 -4.82
C GLN A 25 -13.36 -2.32 -3.84
N LEU A 26 -13.41 -3.58 -3.42
CA LEU A 26 -14.30 -3.97 -2.32
C LEU A 26 -13.96 -3.19 -1.05
N SER A 27 -12.68 -3.01 -0.79
CA SER A 27 -12.16 -2.27 0.35
C SER A 27 -12.57 -0.80 0.33
N PHE A 28 -12.48 -0.13 -0.82
CA PHE A 28 -12.87 1.28 -0.96
C PHE A 28 -14.39 1.45 -1.13
N ASN A 29 -15.06 0.61 -1.92
CA ASN A 29 -16.50 0.69 -2.14
C ASN A 29 -17.33 0.35 -0.89
N THR A 30 -16.81 -0.56 -0.04
CA THR A 30 -17.46 -0.89 1.24
C THR A 30 -17.35 0.25 2.26
N LEU A 31 -16.34 1.11 2.11
CA LEU A 31 -16.05 2.21 3.03
C LEU A 31 -16.62 3.56 2.56
N VAL A 32 -16.95 3.68 1.29
CA VAL A 32 -17.51 4.90 0.68
C VAL A 32 -18.76 4.51 -0.13
N GLU A 33 -19.90 5.10 0.20
CA GLU A 33 -21.14 4.94 -0.58
C GLU A 33 -20.97 5.56 -1.98
N GLY A 34 -20.41 4.79 -2.91
CA GLY A 34 -20.17 5.24 -4.28
C GLY A 34 -19.99 4.08 -5.25
N ASN A 35 -20.80 4.02 -6.30
CA ASN A 35 -20.66 3.07 -7.40
C ASN A 35 -19.75 3.65 -8.48
N PHE A 36 -18.44 3.79 -8.19
CA PHE A 36 -17.48 4.22 -9.19
C PHE A 36 -17.08 3.02 -10.06
N THR A 37 -17.21 3.15 -11.37
CA THR A 37 -16.83 2.10 -12.34
C THR A 37 -15.34 2.12 -12.67
N THR A 38 -14.68 3.26 -12.48
CA THR A 38 -13.24 3.45 -12.71
C THR A 38 -12.64 4.33 -11.63
N THR A 39 -11.39 4.04 -11.23
CA THR A 39 -10.63 4.83 -10.28
C THR A 39 -9.38 5.39 -10.94
N PHE A 40 -8.76 6.40 -10.29
CA PHE A 40 -7.50 6.98 -10.75
C PHE A 40 -6.42 5.90 -10.89
N ALA A 41 -5.73 5.89 -12.04
CA ALA A 41 -4.63 4.97 -12.37
C ALA A 41 -4.97 3.47 -12.21
N GLN A 42 -6.21 3.09 -12.49
CA GLN A 42 -6.69 1.70 -12.35
C GLN A 42 -5.80 0.69 -13.10
N CYS A 43 -5.31 1.05 -14.29
CA CYS A 43 -4.40 0.19 -15.08
C CYS A 43 -3.08 -0.13 -14.35
N ILE A 44 -2.63 0.73 -13.45
CA ILE A 44 -1.44 0.50 -12.61
C ILE A 44 -1.83 -0.33 -11.38
N VAL A 45 -2.96 -0.01 -10.74
CA VAL A 45 -3.48 -0.75 -9.57
C VAL A 45 -3.66 -2.24 -9.89
N GLU A 46 -4.19 -2.56 -11.06
CA GLU A 46 -4.43 -3.94 -11.50
C GLU A 46 -3.15 -4.76 -11.73
N LYS A 47 -1.98 -4.11 -11.81
CA LYS A 47 -0.67 -4.78 -11.96
C LYS A 47 0.00 -5.07 -10.61
N ILE A 48 -0.54 -4.55 -9.50
CA ILE A 48 0.02 -4.76 -8.16
C ILE A 48 -0.39 -6.16 -7.68
N TYR A 49 0.60 -6.98 -7.33
CA TYR A 49 0.42 -8.30 -6.74
C TYR A 49 0.90 -8.30 -5.30
N ILE A 50 0.06 -8.71 -4.35
CA ILE A 50 0.44 -8.85 -2.94
C ILE A 50 1.08 -10.22 -2.74
N SER A 51 2.37 -10.26 -2.41
CA SER A 51 3.12 -11.50 -2.21
C SER A 51 3.20 -11.94 -0.76
N GLU A 52 3.11 -11.01 0.20
CA GLU A 52 3.22 -11.29 1.64
C GLU A 52 2.36 -10.33 2.45
N VAL A 53 1.68 -10.88 3.48
CA VAL A 53 1.04 -10.09 4.54
C VAL A 53 1.40 -10.72 5.89
N SER A 54 2.23 -10.03 6.67
CA SER A 54 2.74 -10.52 7.94
C SER A 54 2.49 -9.51 9.06
N LEU A 55 2.22 -10.05 10.25
CA LEU A 55 2.22 -9.31 11.51
C LEU A 55 3.51 -9.66 12.23
N VAL A 56 4.31 -8.67 12.53
CA VAL A 56 5.63 -8.83 13.12
C VAL A 56 5.74 -8.01 14.40
N GLN A 57 6.58 -8.46 15.33
CA GLN A 57 6.92 -7.65 16.49
C GLN A 57 7.95 -6.60 16.09
N ASN A 58 7.79 -5.39 16.60
CA ASN A 58 8.79 -4.34 16.40
C ASN A 58 10.11 -4.76 17.05
N VAL A 59 11.21 -4.59 16.33
CA VAL A 59 12.54 -5.04 16.78
C VAL A 59 13.05 -4.23 18.00
N ILE A 60 12.64 -2.95 18.08
CA ILE A 60 13.11 -2.03 19.12
C ILE A 60 12.17 -2.10 20.33
N GLU A 61 10.85 -2.17 20.10
CA GLU A 61 9.83 -2.24 21.15
C GLU A 61 8.97 -3.51 20.94
N PRO A 62 9.37 -4.65 21.52
CA PRO A 62 8.71 -5.95 21.28
C PRO A 62 7.25 -6.03 21.73
N LEU A 63 6.78 -5.08 22.55
CA LEU A 63 5.36 -4.99 22.92
C LEU A 63 4.51 -4.36 21.83
N MET A 64 5.12 -3.73 20.82
CA MET A 64 4.43 -3.18 19.68
C MET A 64 4.43 -4.17 18.52
N GLN A 65 3.27 -4.27 17.86
CA GLN A 65 3.14 -5.03 16.62
C GLN A 65 3.14 -4.09 15.41
N GLU A 66 3.71 -4.58 14.33
CA GLU A 66 3.72 -3.96 13.02
C GLU A 66 3.11 -4.92 12.00
N SER A 67 2.55 -4.39 10.94
CA SER A 67 2.25 -5.17 9.76
C SER A 67 3.32 -4.93 8.70
N ARG A 68 3.67 -5.98 7.99
CA ARG A 68 4.50 -5.93 6.80
C ARG A 68 3.70 -6.46 5.61
N VAL A 69 3.56 -5.63 4.58
CA VAL A 69 2.91 -6.02 3.32
C VAL A 69 3.91 -5.84 2.19
N VAL A 70 4.18 -6.91 1.47
CA VAL A 70 5.07 -6.90 0.31
C VAL A 70 4.25 -7.04 -0.95
N CYS A 71 4.40 -6.06 -1.84
CA CYS A 71 3.82 -6.09 -3.17
C CYS A 71 4.91 -6.27 -4.22
N THR A 72 4.54 -6.88 -5.34
CA THR A 72 5.42 -7.05 -6.51
C THR A 72 4.70 -6.58 -7.76
N MET A 73 5.44 -6.07 -8.72
CA MET A 73 4.97 -5.73 -10.06
C MET A 73 6.16 -5.57 -11.01
N GLN A 74 5.88 -5.46 -12.30
CA GLN A 74 6.87 -5.15 -13.31
C GLN A 74 6.62 -3.74 -13.87
N VAL A 75 7.69 -2.98 -14.13
CA VAL A 75 7.58 -1.66 -14.78
C VAL A 75 7.06 -1.83 -16.20
N ALA A 76 5.89 -1.25 -16.49
CA ALA A 76 5.22 -1.29 -17.78
C ALA A 76 5.33 0.06 -18.52
N GLU A 77 4.95 0.08 -19.80
CA GLU A 77 5.04 1.29 -20.66
C GLU A 77 4.21 2.47 -20.14
N ASP A 78 3.06 2.20 -19.53
CA ASP A 78 2.18 3.22 -18.95
C ASP A 78 2.68 3.79 -17.62
N MET A 79 3.86 3.35 -17.16
CA MET A 79 4.48 3.77 -15.90
C MET A 79 5.77 4.57 -16.10
N ILE A 80 6.29 4.69 -17.33
CA ILE A 80 7.58 5.30 -17.59
C ILE A 80 7.46 6.79 -17.97
N ASN A 81 8.53 7.52 -17.72
CA ASN A 81 8.74 8.90 -18.19
C ASN A 81 9.38 8.93 -19.58
N GLY A 82 9.57 10.12 -20.15
CA GLY A 82 10.18 10.30 -21.48
C GLY A 82 11.64 9.81 -21.60
N MET A 83 12.27 9.41 -20.49
CA MET A 83 13.62 8.82 -20.46
C MET A 83 13.58 7.28 -20.36
N GLY A 84 12.40 6.67 -20.42
CA GLY A 84 12.22 5.19 -20.32
C GLY A 84 12.34 4.64 -18.90
N ASN A 85 12.30 5.49 -17.88
CA ASN A 85 12.39 5.06 -16.48
C ASN A 85 11.05 5.26 -15.75
N LEU A 86 10.83 4.48 -14.70
CA LEU A 86 9.66 4.60 -13.82
C LEU A 86 9.44 6.06 -13.43
N HIS A 87 8.27 6.58 -13.77
CA HIS A 87 7.92 7.98 -13.51
C HIS A 87 7.83 8.24 -12.02
N GLY A 88 8.40 9.37 -11.55
CA GLY A 88 8.34 9.73 -10.12
C GLY A 88 6.93 9.84 -9.57
N GLY A 89 5.97 10.33 -10.36
CA GLY A 89 4.55 10.35 -10.01
C GLY A 89 3.95 8.95 -9.88
N CYS A 90 4.39 7.98 -10.71
CA CYS A 90 3.98 6.59 -10.56
C CYS A 90 4.58 5.99 -9.27
N SER A 91 5.83 6.28 -8.95
CA SER A 91 6.45 5.87 -7.67
C SER A 91 5.69 6.43 -6.47
N ALA A 92 5.26 7.71 -6.53
CA ALA A 92 4.45 8.31 -5.48
C ALA A 92 3.08 7.63 -5.32
N LEU A 93 2.42 7.30 -6.44
CA LEU A 93 1.18 6.52 -6.44
C LEU A 93 1.38 5.14 -5.77
N LEU A 94 2.47 4.43 -6.10
CA LEU A 94 2.78 3.14 -5.51
C LEU A 94 3.01 3.24 -3.99
N VAL A 95 3.67 4.31 -3.53
CA VAL A 95 3.83 4.57 -2.09
C VAL A 95 2.48 4.83 -1.44
N ASP A 96 1.62 5.67 -2.03
CA ASP A 96 0.28 5.98 -1.49
C ASP A 96 -0.57 4.71 -1.33
N LEU A 97 -0.67 3.93 -2.39
CA LEU A 97 -1.52 2.74 -2.43
C LEU A 97 -0.98 1.62 -1.52
N CYS A 98 0.29 1.24 -1.71
CA CYS A 98 0.85 0.07 -1.04
C CYS A 98 1.07 0.29 0.46
N SER A 99 1.46 1.50 0.89
CA SER A 99 1.56 1.83 2.32
C SER A 99 0.21 1.74 3.03
N THR A 100 -0.86 2.09 2.32
CA THR A 100 -2.23 1.99 2.86
C THR A 100 -2.58 0.55 3.19
N LEU A 101 -2.15 -0.42 2.39
CA LEU A 101 -2.38 -1.85 2.66
C LEU A 101 -1.77 -2.29 3.99
N ALA A 102 -0.55 -1.83 4.32
CA ALA A 102 0.08 -2.14 5.61
C ALA A 102 -0.69 -1.50 6.77
N MET A 103 -1.09 -0.23 6.65
CA MET A 103 -1.89 0.43 7.69
C MET A 103 -3.21 -0.31 7.93
N VAL A 104 -3.92 -0.70 6.86
CA VAL A 104 -5.19 -1.43 6.93
C VAL A 104 -5.00 -2.82 7.55
N ALA A 105 -3.93 -3.55 7.17
CA ALA A 105 -3.64 -4.87 7.74
C ALA A 105 -3.51 -4.81 9.26
N LEU A 106 -2.74 -3.83 9.79
CA LEU A 106 -2.58 -3.68 11.24
C LEU A 106 -3.87 -3.19 11.92
N GLN A 107 -4.60 -2.25 11.30
CA GLN A 107 -5.90 -1.81 11.83
C GLN A 107 -6.89 -2.96 11.95
N MET A 108 -7.01 -3.78 10.92
CA MET A 108 -7.88 -4.97 10.94
C MET A 108 -7.44 -5.98 12.00
N HIS A 109 -6.15 -6.16 12.20
CA HIS A 109 -5.64 -7.04 13.24
C HIS A 109 -6.02 -6.55 14.64
N ILE A 110 -5.86 -5.25 14.91
CA ILE A 110 -6.11 -4.68 16.25
C ILE A 110 -7.61 -4.49 16.52
N THR A 111 -8.38 -4.05 15.52
CA THR A 111 -9.77 -3.61 15.72
C THR A 111 -10.81 -4.54 15.11
N GLY A 112 -10.41 -5.51 14.32
CA GLY A 112 -11.30 -6.37 13.54
C GLY A 112 -11.95 -5.67 12.33
N LYS A 113 -11.66 -4.41 12.07
CA LYS A 113 -12.32 -3.58 11.04
C LYS A 113 -11.30 -2.70 10.31
N PRO A 114 -11.48 -2.51 8.99
CA PRO A 114 -10.78 -1.44 8.29
C PRO A 114 -11.33 -0.08 8.68
N THR A 115 -10.50 0.94 8.67
CA THR A 115 -10.91 2.33 8.95
C THR A 115 -10.64 3.20 7.73
N VAL A 116 -11.62 4.02 7.36
CA VAL A 116 -11.42 5.02 6.30
C VAL A 116 -10.42 6.07 6.77
N THR A 117 -9.38 6.25 5.98
CA THR A 117 -8.38 7.29 6.22
C THR A 117 -8.10 8.06 4.94
N VAL A 118 -7.70 9.32 5.08
CA VAL A 118 -7.28 10.19 3.98
C VAL A 118 -5.81 10.54 4.13
N SER A 119 -5.10 10.66 3.02
CA SER A 119 -3.69 11.03 3.00
C SER A 119 -3.53 12.45 3.55
N GLN A 120 -2.65 12.63 4.54
CA GLN A 120 -2.32 13.91 5.15
C GLN A 120 -0.98 14.44 4.64
N ALA A 121 0.02 13.57 4.57
CA ALA A 121 1.35 13.91 4.09
C ALA A 121 2.07 12.66 3.55
N MET A 122 2.84 12.86 2.49
CA MET A 122 3.81 11.89 1.99
C MET A 122 5.17 12.58 1.81
N ASN A 123 6.21 11.91 2.26
CA ASN A 123 7.58 12.34 2.04
C ASN A 123 8.34 11.21 1.34
N LEU A 124 8.91 11.50 0.17
CA LEU A 124 9.60 10.51 -0.65
C LEU A 124 11.01 10.96 -0.97
N SER A 125 11.92 9.99 -1.02
CA SER A 125 13.27 10.14 -1.53
C SER A 125 13.48 9.19 -2.71
N PHE A 126 13.95 9.72 -3.82
CA PHE A 126 14.28 8.97 -5.03
C PHE A 126 15.78 8.69 -5.04
N HIS A 127 16.17 7.40 -5.11
CA HIS A 127 17.57 6.96 -4.96
C HIS A 127 18.18 6.51 -6.28
N ALA A 128 17.39 5.78 -7.11
CA ALA A 128 17.85 5.24 -8.38
C ALA A 128 16.70 5.10 -9.39
N PRO A 129 16.97 5.13 -10.70
CA PRO A 129 15.96 4.87 -11.72
C PRO A 129 15.65 3.36 -11.81
N ALA A 130 14.46 3.04 -12.35
CA ALA A 130 14.11 1.70 -12.79
C ALA A 130 13.63 1.75 -14.23
N GLY A 131 14.18 0.91 -15.10
CA GLY A 131 13.82 0.85 -16.51
C GLY A 131 12.59 0.00 -16.78
N LEU A 132 12.06 0.10 -18.00
CA LEU A 132 11.00 -0.76 -18.52
C LEU A 132 11.36 -2.24 -18.34
N GLY A 133 10.41 -3.05 -17.85
CA GLY A 133 10.59 -4.48 -17.63
C GLY A 133 11.28 -4.87 -16.31
N GLU A 134 11.82 -3.91 -15.53
CA GLU A 134 12.37 -4.23 -14.20
C GLU A 134 11.28 -4.73 -13.26
N ASN A 135 11.61 -5.77 -12.49
CA ASN A 135 10.74 -6.28 -11.44
C ASN A 135 10.93 -5.45 -10.18
N LEU A 136 9.82 -4.97 -9.63
CA LEU A 136 9.76 -4.19 -8.40
C LEU A 136 9.31 -5.06 -7.23
N ARG A 137 9.92 -4.81 -6.06
CA ARG A 137 9.47 -5.28 -4.76
C ARG A 137 9.21 -4.08 -3.87
N ILE A 138 7.95 -3.92 -3.45
CA ILE A 138 7.47 -2.78 -2.68
C ILE A 138 7.19 -3.28 -1.27
N ILE A 139 8.02 -2.90 -0.32
CA ILE A 139 7.96 -3.33 1.07
C ILE A 139 7.34 -2.22 1.89
N ASN A 140 6.21 -2.51 2.53
CA ASN A 140 5.48 -1.56 3.34
C ASN A 140 5.43 -2.06 4.77
N THR A 141 5.80 -1.21 5.72
CA THR A 141 5.76 -1.51 7.15
C THR A 141 4.96 -0.42 7.86
N SER A 142 3.95 -0.80 8.62
CA SER A 142 3.23 0.14 9.47
C SER A 142 4.16 0.66 10.57
N MET A 143 4.08 1.96 10.89
CA MET A 143 4.92 2.58 11.92
C MET A 143 4.12 2.93 13.17
N SER A 144 2.92 3.48 12.97
CA SER A 144 2.05 3.90 14.07
C SER A 144 0.59 3.77 13.68
N ILE A 145 -0.22 3.24 14.59
CA ILE A 145 -1.67 3.20 14.47
C ILE A 145 -2.27 3.90 15.68
N GLY A 146 -2.51 5.18 15.51
CA GLY A 146 -3.23 6.00 16.51
C GLY A 146 -4.73 6.08 16.20
N THR A 147 -5.49 6.68 17.12
CA THR A 147 -6.94 6.88 16.94
C THR A 147 -7.29 7.84 15.81
N ARG A 148 -6.41 8.79 15.51
CA ARG A 148 -6.63 9.81 14.47
C ARG A 148 -5.62 9.77 13.35
N VAL A 149 -4.39 9.37 13.61
CA VAL A 149 -3.29 9.37 12.64
C VAL A 149 -2.69 7.98 12.58
N VAL A 150 -2.44 7.52 11.38
CA VAL A 150 -1.77 6.26 11.07
C VAL A 150 -0.61 6.55 10.12
N SER A 151 0.46 5.79 10.20
CA SER A 151 1.62 5.97 9.35
C SER A 151 2.26 4.66 8.94
N ALA A 152 2.88 4.67 7.78
CA ALA A 152 3.68 3.55 7.28
C ALA A 152 4.90 4.06 6.51
N LYS A 153 5.94 3.24 6.51
CA LYS A 153 7.14 3.36 5.69
C LYS A 153 7.00 2.45 4.49
N THR A 154 7.45 2.93 3.33
CA THR A 154 7.54 2.15 2.09
C THR A 154 8.95 2.23 1.52
N GLU A 155 9.43 1.09 1.04
CA GLU A 155 10.67 0.97 0.28
C GLU A 155 10.37 0.25 -1.03
N ILE A 156 10.69 0.90 -2.17
CA ILE A 156 10.60 0.29 -3.50
C ILE A 156 11.99 -0.14 -3.92
N TRP A 157 12.15 -1.41 -4.19
CA TRP A 157 13.39 -2.04 -4.60
C TRP A 157 13.29 -2.60 -6.02
N SER A 158 14.33 -2.45 -6.81
CA SER A 158 14.52 -3.28 -8.00
C SER A 158 14.90 -4.69 -7.55
N ALA A 159 14.04 -5.66 -7.82
CA ALA A 159 14.37 -7.08 -7.62
C ALA A 159 15.32 -7.60 -8.71
N THR A 160 15.35 -6.92 -9.88
CA THR A 160 16.24 -7.25 -11.00
C THR A 160 17.70 -6.87 -10.70
N HIS A 161 17.92 -5.69 -10.08
CA HIS A 161 19.27 -5.12 -9.87
C HIS A 161 19.65 -4.98 -8.40
N HIS A 162 18.83 -5.47 -7.46
CA HIS A 162 19.09 -5.49 -6.02
C HIS A 162 19.47 -4.12 -5.43
N ARG A 163 18.78 -3.05 -5.88
CA ARG A 163 19.03 -1.68 -5.41
C ARG A 163 17.73 -1.00 -4.98
N MET A 164 17.85 -0.09 -4.01
CA MET A 164 16.73 0.75 -3.59
C MET A 164 16.46 1.83 -4.65
N LEU A 165 15.20 1.98 -5.01
CA LEU A 165 14.73 2.97 -5.99
C LEU A 165 14.12 4.18 -5.31
N VAL A 166 13.21 3.92 -4.35
CA VAL A 166 12.46 4.95 -3.64
C VAL A 166 12.29 4.51 -2.19
N SER A 167 12.36 5.45 -1.26
CA SER A 167 11.86 5.27 0.10
C SER A 167 10.89 6.39 0.46
N GLY A 168 9.91 6.09 1.31
CA GLY A 168 8.93 7.10 1.70
C GLY A 168 8.25 6.80 3.01
N VAL A 169 7.70 7.86 3.61
CA VAL A 169 6.82 7.78 4.77
C VAL A 169 5.49 8.42 4.39
N HIS A 170 4.40 7.73 4.69
CA HIS A 170 3.05 8.16 4.43
C HIS A 170 2.28 8.30 5.75
N LEU A 171 1.70 9.47 5.98
CA LEU A 171 0.79 9.77 7.09
C LEU A 171 -0.62 9.87 6.54
N LYS A 172 -1.55 9.17 7.19
CA LYS A 172 -2.99 9.26 6.91
C LYS A 172 -3.72 9.62 8.19
N MET A 173 -4.89 10.24 8.05
CA MET A 173 -5.72 10.61 9.18
C MET A 173 -7.16 10.12 8.97
N THR A 174 -7.83 9.82 10.07
CA THR A 174 -9.28 9.58 10.06
C THR A 174 -9.98 10.92 9.84
N PRO A 175 -10.82 11.06 8.77
CA PRO A 175 -11.52 12.31 8.50
C PRO A 175 -12.49 12.63 9.63
N THR A 176 -12.52 13.88 10.07
CA THR A 176 -13.53 14.36 11.02
C THR A 176 -14.84 14.47 10.27
N ARG A 177 -15.83 13.64 10.60
CA ARG A 177 -17.21 13.85 10.11
C ARG A 177 -17.72 15.18 10.67
N LYS A 178 -17.63 16.26 9.91
CA LYS A 178 -18.45 17.44 10.18
C LYS A 178 -19.88 17.08 9.83
N THR A 179 -20.72 16.93 10.83
CA THR A 179 -22.17 17.02 10.63
C THR A 179 -22.43 18.47 10.20
N ILE A 180 -22.49 18.73 8.89
CA ILE A 180 -23.01 19.99 8.39
C ILE A 180 -24.49 19.96 8.72
N LYS A 181 -24.89 20.65 9.78
CA LYS A 181 -26.30 21.01 9.97
C LYS A 181 -26.58 22.07 8.90
N LEU A 182 -27.27 21.68 7.82
CA LEU A 182 -27.96 22.60 6.93
C LEU A 182 -29.15 23.23 7.67
#